data_d20b1e3093facd04e83e4315c8378329
#
_entry.id   d20b1e3093facd04e83e4315c8378329
#
_cell.length_a   1.000
_cell.length_b   1.000
_cell.length_c   1.000
_cell.angle_alpha   90.00
_cell.angle_beta   90.00
_cell.angle_gamma   90.00
#
_symmetry.space_group_name_H-M   'P 1'
#
loop_
_entity.id
_entity.type
_entity.pdbx_description
1 polymer ?
#
loop_
_entity_poly.entity_id
_entity_poly.type
_entity_poly.pdbx_seq_one_letter_code
_entity_poly.pdbx_strand_id
1 'polypeptide(L)'
;MKNLPLSEIQSPLDWIPFLNRPIRLAGMVPNEGKAGGGPFWIQLANGHTALAIVEGAELEAGMLGEGTHFNPVDLCCSVADYHGTPFDLNEFAAHDMVFTAEKDWNGQRIRILERPGLWNGAMAHWLTRFIEVPARTFAPVKSVLDLLDTERWT
;
A
#
# COMPACT_ATOMS: atom_id res chain seq x y z
N MET A 1 -1.90 -10.84 -10.95
CA MET A 1 -3.37 -10.84 -10.70
C MET A 1 -4.02 -11.69 -11.78
N LYS A 2 -4.75 -12.77 -11.42
CA LYS A 2 -5.50 -13.50 -12.44
C LYS A 2 -6.55 -12.55 -13.02
N ASN A 3 -6.58 -12.40 -14.33
CA ASN A 3 -7.65 -11.66 -15.00
C ASN A 3 -8.98 -12.32 -14.66
N LEU A 4 -9.96 -11.52 -14.32
CA LEU A 4 -11.31 -12.00 -14.11
C LEU A 4 -11.91 -12.26 -15.50
N PRO A 5 -12.10 -13.49 -15.93
CA PRO A 5 -12.78 -13.78 -17.19
C PRO A 5 -14.27 -13.59 -16.97
N LEU A 6 -14.75 -12.34 -17.05
CA LEU A 6 -16.17 -12.01 -16.80
C LEU A 6 -17.12 -12.86 -17.63
N SER A 7 -16.66 -13.35 -18.78
CA SER A 7 -17.42 -14.27 -19.64
C SER A 7 -17.59 -15.68 -19.05
N GLU A 8 -16.79 -16.07 -18.09
CA GLU A 8 -16.84 -17.40 -17.47
C GLU A 8 -17.64 -17.41 -16.16
N ILE A 9 -18.05 -16.23 -15.67
CA ILE A 9 -18.82 -16.11 -14.44
C ILE A 9 -20.32 -16.28 -14.77
N GLN A 10 -20.86 -17.42 -14.36
CA GLN A 10 -22.24 -17.77 -14.57
C GLN A 10 -23.05 -17.84 -13.25
N SER A 11 -22.38 -17.92 -12.13
CA SER A 11 -22.99 -18.01 -10.81
C SER A 11 -22.24 -17.17 -9.76
N PRO A 12 -22.88 -16.83 -8.64
CA PRO A 12 -22.18 -16.16 -7.53
C PRO A 12 -20.99 -16.95 -6.97
N LEU A 13 -20.99 -18.27 -7.07
CA LEU A 13 -19.91 -19.13 -6.56
C LEU A 13 -18.64 -19.00 -7.39
N ASP A 14 -18.74 -18.61 -8.66
CA ASP A 14 -17.60 -18.42 -9.55
C ASP A 14 -16.72 -17.24 -9.12
N TRP A 15 -17.27 -16.33 -8.29
CA TRP A 15 -16.53 -15.21 -7.71
C TRP A 15 -15.61 -15.63 -6.57
N ILE A 16 -15.88 -16.76 -5.90
CA ILE A 16 -15.12 -17.18 -4.71
C ILE A 16 -13.60 -17.24 -4.98
N PRO A 17 -13.09 -17.83 -6.07
CA PRO A 17 -11.65 -17.88 -6.33
C PRO A 17 -10.98 -16.50 -6.48
N PHE A 18 -11.77 -15.46 -6.75
CA PHE A 18 -11.29 -14.09 -6.93
C PHE A 18 -11.45 -13.24 -5.68
N LEU A 19 -12.46 -13.51 -4.87
CA LEU A 19 -12.80 -12.74 -3.67
C LEU A 19 -12.23 -13.37 -2.39
N ASN A 20 -11.98 -14.69 -2.40
CA ASN A 20 -11.41 -15.41 -1.25
C ASN A 20 -9.90 -15.16 -1.15
N ARG A 21 -9.55 -13.99 -0.68
CA ARG A 21 -8.17 -13.52 -0.48
C ARG A 21 -8.11 -12.52 0.66
N PRO A 22 -6.92 -12.22 1.19
CA PRO A 22 -6.76 -11.20 2.22
C PRO A 22 -7.34 -9.85 1.77
N ILE A 23 -7.91 -9.13 2.72
CA ILE A 23 -8.54 -7.82 2.49
C ILE A 23 -7.82 -6.80 3.37
N ARG A 24 -7.60 -5.60 2.83
CA ARG A 24 -7.16 -4.44 3.62
C ARG A 24 -8.03 -3.22 3.34
N LEU A 25 -8.32 -2.50 4.40
CA LEU A 25 -8.80 -1.13 4.37
C LEU A 25 -7.62 -0.24 4.75
N ALA A 26 -7.21 0.64 3.88
CA ALA A 26 -6.05 1.51 4.05
C ALA A 26 -6.52 2.94 4.28
N GLY A 27 -6.40 3.42 5.52
CA GLY A 27 -6.70 4.79 5.90
C GLY A 27 -5.60 5.74 5.43
N MET A 28 -5.96 6.75 4.66
CA MET A 28 -5.03 7.70 4.06
C MET A 28 -5.42 9.12 4.41
N VAL A 29 -4.43 9.96 4.68
CA VAL A 29 -4.64 11.40 4.92
C VAL A 29 -4.32 12.18 3.65
N PRO A 30 -4.93 13.36 3.44
CA PRO A 30 -4.54 14.27 2.37
C PRO A 30 -3.04 14.58 2.40
N ASN A 31 -2.42 14.71 1.23
CA ASN A 31 -1.00 15.01 1.13
C ASN A 31 -0.77 16.51 1.37
N GLU A 32 0.04 16.84 2.37
CA GLU A 32 0.44 18.20 2.74
C GLU A 32 1.88 18.50 2.30
N GLY A 33 2.36 17.84 1.24
CA GLY A 33 3.73 18.04 0.75
C GLY A 33 4.80 17.28 1.54
N LYS A 34 4.43 16.29 2.35
CA LYS A 34 5.38 15.45 3.07
C LYS A 34 6.05 14.46 2.11
N ALA A 35 7.33 14.22 2.31
CA ALA A 35 8.06 13.21 1.56
C ALA A 35 7.55 11.80 1.91
N GLY A 36 7.32 10.98 0.90
CA GLY A 36 6.82 9.62 1.03
C GLY A 36 6.18 9.14 -0.26
N GLY A 37 5.50 8.01 -0.21
CA GLY A 37 4.69 7.51 -1.29
C GLY A 37 3.21 7.91 -1.15
N GLY A 38 2.38 7.33 -2.00
CA GLY A 38 0.95 7.57 -2.00
C GLY A 38 0.20 6.67 -2.97
N PRO A 39 -1.11 6.84 -3.10
CA PRO A 39 -1.92 6.11 -4.07
C PRO A 39 -1.77 6.72 -5.47
N PHE A 40 -1.39 5.88 -6.42
CA PHE A 40 -1.30 6.22 -7.83
C PHE A 40 -2.02 5.20 -8.69
N TRP A 41 -2.58 5.65 -9.80
CA TRP A 41 -3.05 4.76 -10.84
C TRP A 41 -1.86 4.23 -11.62
N ILE A 42 -1.63 2.93 -11.54
CA ILE A 42 -0.55 2.24 -12.26
C ILE A 42 -1.13 1.42 -13.41
N GLN A 43 -0.37 1.30 -14.49
CA GLN A 43 -0.68 0.38 -15.57
C GLN A 43 -0.04 -0.98 -15.27
N LEU A 44 -0.86 -2.02 -15.25
CA LEU A 44 -0.41 -3.40 -15.07
C LEU A 44 0.09 -3.97 -16.40
N ALA A 45 0.91 -5.02 -16.35
CA ALA A 45 1.47 -5.70 -17.53
C ALA A 45 0.39 -6.22 -18.51
N ASN A 46 -0.82 -6.46 -18.03
CA ASN A 46 -1.97 -6.88 -18.85
C ASN A 46 -2.74 -5.71 -19.50
N GLY A 47 -2.23 -4.48 -19.39
CA GLY A 47 -2.86 -3.27 -19.93
C GLY A 47 -3.98 -2.65 -19.08
N HIS A 48 -4.41 -3.31 -18.02
CA HIS A 48 -5.39 -2.74 -17.08
C HIS A 48 -4.73 -1.72 -16.15
N THR A 49 -5.53 -0.80 -15.62
CA THR A 49 -5.11 0.13 -14.57
C THR A 49 -5.58 -0.34 -13.21
N ALA A 50 -4.77 -0.11 -12.19
CA ALA A 50 -5.11 -0.38 -10.80
C ALA A 50 -4.59 0.76 -9.91
N LEU A 51 -5.31 1.02 -8.82
CA LEU A 51 -4.83 1.92 -7.78
C LEU A 51 -3.89 1.14 -6.85
N ALA A 52 -2.66 1.61 -6.73
CA ALA A 52 -1.63 1.01 -5.89
C ALA A 52 -0.88 2.08 -5.09
N ILE A 53 -0.27 1.67 -4.00
CA ILE A 53 0.68 2.53 -3.29
C ILE A 53 2.02 2.45 -4.02
N VAL A 54 2.56 3.61 -4.36
CA VAL A 54 3.88 3.74 -4.98
C VAL A 54 4.77 4.52 -4.00
N GLU A 55 5.93 3.96 -3.70
CA GLU A 55 6.90 4.63 -2.82
C GLU A 55 7.57 5.80 -3.55
N GLY A 56 7.89 6.86 -2.82
CA GLY A 56 8.50 8.05 -3.42
C GLY A 56 9.80 7.78 -4.19
N ALA A 57 10.55 6.75 -3.80
CA ALA A 57 11.77 6.33 -4.49
C ALA A 57 11.52 5.63 -5.84
N GLU A 58 10.29 5.19 -6.11
CA GLU A 58 9.89 4.54 -7.36
C GLU A 58 9.29 5.54 -8.36
N LEU A 59 8.98 6.76 -7.90
CA LEU A 59 8.37 7.81 -8.72
C LEU A 59 9.44 8.55 -9.52
N GLU A 60 9.11 8.91 -10.75
CA GLU A 60 9.93 9.81 -11.54
C GLU A 60 9.99 11.21 -10.92
N ALA A 61 11.09 11.92 -11.16
CA ALA A 61 11.27 13.27 -10.61
C ALA A 61 10.12 14.19 -11.04
N GLY A 62 9.42 14.76 -10.07
CA GLY A 62 8.27 15.65 -10.28
C GLY A 62 6.91 15.03 -10.01
N MET A 63 6.76 13.70 -10.04
CA MET A 63 5.48 13.04 -9.77
C MET A 63 5.06 13.02 -8.29
N LEU A 64 6.00 13.21 -7.36
CA LEU A 64 5.71 13.26 -5.91
C LEU A 64 4.67 14.33 -5.53
N GLY A 65 4.65 15.47 -6.26
CA GLY A 65 3.69 16.55 -6.01
C GLY A 65 2.28 16.32 -6.56
N GLU A 66 2.08 15.28 -7.36
CA GLU A 66 0.79 14.96 -7.99
C GLU A 66 -0.08 14.03 -7.15
N GLY A 67 0.49 13.40 -6.11
CA GLY A 67 -0.24 12.52 -5.20
C GLY A 67 -1.23 13.29 -4.33
N THR A 68 -2.51 12.93 -4.37
CA THR A 68 -3.56 13.58 -3.58
C THR A 68 -3.51 13.18 -2.10
N HIS A 69 -2.98 12.02 -1.80
CA HIS A 69 -2.91 11.45 -0.45
C HIS A 69 -1.51 10.94 -0.15
N PHE A 70 -1.23 10.82 1.14
CA PHE A 70 0.00 10.24 1.66
C PHE A 70 -0.13 8.71 1.77
N ASN A 71 0.96 8.02 2.10
CA ASN A 71 0.96 6.59 2.41
C ASN A 71 -0.10 6.25 3.46
N PRO A 72 -0.63 5.01 3.46
CA PRO A 72 -1.53 4.59 4.51
C PRO A 72 -0.96 4.84 5.90
N VAL A 73 -1.76 5.47 6.75
CA VAL A 73 -1.41 5.80 8.14
C VAL A 73 -2.10 4.85 9.11
N ASP A 74 -3.13 4.18 8.64
CA ASP A 74 -3.92 3.25 9.41
C ASP A 74 -4.33 2.05 8.54
N LEU A 75 -4.42 0.86 9.12
CA LEU A 75 -4.67 -0.36 8.38
C LEU A 75 -5.57 -1.31 9.17
N CYS A 76 -6.66 -1.73 8.53
CA CYS A 76 -7.52 -2.79 9.03
C CYS A 76 -7.50 -3.97 8.04
N CYS A 77 -7.17 -5.17 8.52
CA CYS A 77 -6.97 -6.35 7.67
C CYS A 77 -7.86 -7.51 8.09
N SER A 78 -8.36 -8.25 7.10
CA SER A 78 -8.85 -9.61 7.26
C SER A 78 -7.88 -10.56 6.57
N VAL A 79 -7.34 -11.53 7.33
CA VAL A 79 -6.29 -12.45 6.90
C VAL A 79 -6.72 -13.92 6.96
N ALA A 80 -8.01 -14.16 7.03
CA ALA A 80 -8.61 -15.48 7.01
C ALA A 80 -9.65 -15.58 5.89
N ASP A 81 -9.82 -16.79 5.38
CA ASP A 81 -10.83 -17.08 4.37
C ASP A 81 -12.26 -17.02 4.95
N TYR A 82 -13.26 -17.24 4.09
CA TYR A 82 -14.66 -17.20 4.51
C TYR A 82 -15.09 -18.36 5.42
N HIS A 83 -14.22 -19.34 5.65
CA HIS A 83 -14.38 -20.40 6.64
C HIS A 83 -13.67 -20.09 7.96
N GLY A 84 -12.89 -19.01 8.01
CA GLY A 84 -12.07 -18.64 9.16
C GLY A 84 -10.68 -19.26 9.19
N THR A 85 -10.25 -19.92 8.11
CA THR A 85 -8.91 -20.49 7.99
C THR A 85 -7.92 -19.38 7.60
N PRO A 86 -6.80 -19.19 8.33
CA PRO A 86 -5.78 -18.20 7.97
C PRO A 86 -5.19 -18.47 6.58
N PHE A 87 -5.01 -17.41 5.79
CA PHE A 87 -4.30 -17.48 4.52
C PHE A 87 -2.79 -17.63 4.72
N ASP A 88 -2.10 -18.33 3.82
CA ASP A 88 -0.67 -18.12 3.63
C ASP A 88 -0.46 -16.81 2.87
N LEU A 89 -0.06 -15.76 3.60
CA LEU A 89 0.06 -14.40 3.05
C LEU A 89 1.17 -14.29 1.99
N ASN A 90 2.12 -15.23 1.95
CA ASN A 90 3.17 -15.24 0.93
C ASN A 90 2.62 -15.50 -0.47
N GLU A 91 1.53 -16.25 -0.59
CA GLU A 91 0.87 -16.51 -1.87
C GLU A 91 0.24 -15.24 -2.48
N PHE A 92 0.04 -14.21 -1.66
CA PHE A 92 -0.58 -12.94 -2.06
C PHE A 92 0.43 -11.79 -2.17
N ALA A 93 1.73 -12.08 -2.11
CA ALA A 93 2.80 -11.11 -2.29
C ALA A 93 3.34 -11.14 -3.73
N ALA A 94 3.77 -9.98 -4.24
CA ALA A 94 4.53 -9.87 -5.48
C ALA A 94 6.01 -9.85 -5.15
N HIS A 95 6.64 -11.01 -5.18
CA HIS A 95 8.04 -11.20 -4.76
C HIS A 95 9.07 -10.58 -5.71
N ASP A 96 8.65 -10.23 -6.91
CA ASP A 96 9.44 -9.58 -7.97
C ASP A 96 9.42 -8.04 -7.89
N MET A 97 8.55 -7.46 -7.05
CA MET A 97 8.49 -6.01 -6.83
C MET A 97 9.59 -5.56 -5.87
N VAL A 98 10.83 -5.58 -6.34
CA VAL A 98 12.01 -5.09 -5.62
C VAL A 98 12.45 -3.75 -6.20
N PHE A 99 12.99 -2.87 -5.38
CA PHE A 99 13.56 -1.59 -5.82
C PHE A 99 14.89 -1.31 -5.12
N THR A 100 15.65 -0.38 -5.67
CA THR A 100 16.92 0.06 -5.07
C THR A 100 16.76 1.42 -4.43
N ALA A 101 17.25 1.56 -3.20
CA ALA A 101 17.29 2.82 -2.48
C ALA A 101 18.74 3.20 -2.15
N GLU A 102 19.04 4.49 -2.18
CA GLU A 102 20.32 5.03 -1.68
C GLU A 102 20.15 5.40 -0.21
N LYS A 103 21.09 4.95 0.60
CA LYS A 103 21.15 5.28 2.03
C LYS A 103 22.55 5.70 2.41
N ASP A 104 22.67 6.49 3.48
CA ASP A 104 23.94 6.80 4.11
C ASP A 104 24.21 5.76 5.21
N TRP A 105 25.38 5.16 5.16
CA TRP A 105 25.87 4.25 6.19
C TRP A 105 27.24 4.70 6.65
N ASN A 106 27.34 5.21 7.86
CA ASN A 106 28.57 5.74 8.44
C ASN A 106 29.29 6.77 7.55
N GLY A 107 28.52 7.69 6.94
CA GLY A 107 29.04 8.72 6.04
C GLY A 107 29.39 8.24 4.63
N GLN A 108 29.07 6.99 4.29
CA GLN A 108 29.24 6.43 2.94
C GLN A 108 27.88 6.20 2.29
N ARG A 109 27.72 6.68 1.05
CA ARG A 109 26.55 6.34 0.24
C ARG A 109 26.62 4.88 -0.18
N ILE A 110 25.58 4.14 0.18
CA ILE A 110 25.39 2.75 -0.23
C ILE A 110 24.09 2.62 -1.00
N ARG A 111 24.06 1.70 -1.94
CA ARG A 111 22.83 1.30 -2.64
C ARG A 111 22.41 -0.06 -2.09
N ILE A 112 21.18 -0.12 -1.62
CA ILE A 112 20.60 -1.36 -1.09
C ILE A 112 19.46 -1.80 -1.97
N LEU A 113 19.29 -3.13 -2.09
CA LEU A 113 18.12 -3.73 -2.69
C LEU A 113 17.06 -3.92 -1.59
N GLU A 114 15.95 -3.24 -1.73
CA GLU A 114 14.81 -3.42 -0.85
C GLU A 114 13.86 -4.47 -1.42
N ARG A 115 13.44 -5.39 -0.55
CA ARG A 115 12.41 -6.38 -0.89
C ARG A 115 11.04 -5.68 -1.01
N PRO A 116 10.03 -6.36 -1.59
CA PRO A 116 8.68 -5.80 -1.70
C PRO A 116 8.23 -5.18 -0.39
N GLY A 117 7.94 -3.89 -0.44
CA GLY A 117 7.46 -3.13 0.71
C GLY A 117 6.08 -3.59 1.16
N LEU A 118 5.71 -3.24 2.39
CA LEU A 118 4.43 -3.62 2.99
C LEU A 118 3.24 -3.21 2.11
N TRP A 119 3.30 -2.00 1.54
CA TRP A 119 2.17 -1.41 0.82
C TRP A 119 2.07 -1.85 -0.63
N ASN A 120 3.20 -1.96 -1.33
CA ASN A 120 3.27 -2.18 -2.77
C ASN A 120 3.58 -3.62 -3.18
N GLY A 121 4.29 -4.38 -2.37
CA GLY A 121 4.72 -5.73 -2.70
C GLY A 121 4.11 -6.82 -1.84
N ALA A 122 4.27 -6.76 -0.52
CA ALA A 122 3.81 -7.80 0.39
C ALA A 122 2.29 -7.99 0.36
N MET A 123 1.52 -6.94 0.07
CA MET A 123 0.06 -6.98 -0.05
C MET A 123 -0.43 -6.71 -1.49
N ALA A 124 0.40 -6.97 -2.51
CA ALA A 124 0.08 -6.61 -3.90
C ALA A 124 -1.18 -7.28 -4.44
N HIS A 125 -1.46 -8.51 -4.00
CA HIS A 125 -2.60 -9.29 -4.47
C HIS A 125 -3.78 -9.33 -3.49
N TRP A 126 -3.77 -8.45 -2.48
CA TRP A 126 -4.88 -8.29 -1.55
C TRP A 126 -6.01 -7.47 -2.17
N LEU A 127 -7.23 -7.74 -1.75
CA LEU A 127 -8.35 -6.83 -2.01
C LEU A 127 -8.14 -5.56 -1.18
N THR A 128 -8.04 -4.42 -1.85
CA THR A 128 -7.70 -3.15 -1.20
C THR A 128 -8.83 -2.14 -1.39
N ARG A 129 -9.16 -1.43 -0.30
CA ARG A 129 -9.95 -0.21 -0.32
C ARG A 129 -9.17 0.90 0.35
N PHE A 130 -9.03 2.02 -0.35
CA PHE A 130 -8.45 3.24 0.17
C PHE A 130 -9.57 4.10 0.72
N ILE A 131 -9.38 4.59 1.94
CA ILE A 131 -10.36 5.36 2.68
C ILE A 131 -9.68 6.62 3.19
N GLU A 132 -10.21 7.80 2.85
CA GLU A 132 -9.71 9.02 3.45
C GLU A 132 -10.09 9.08 4.93
N VAL A 133 -9.11 9.35 5.77
CA VAL A 133 -9.28 9.55 7.20
C VAL A 133 -8.82 10.96 7.59
N PRO A 134 -9.32 11.53 8.68
CA PRO A 134 -8.92 12.88 9.11
C PRO A 134 -7.41 13.00 9.29
N ALA A 135 -6.83 14.14 8.90
CA ALA A 135 -5.39 14.40 9.00
C ALA A 135 -4.83 14.18 10.41
N ARG A 136 -5.63 14.43 11.46
CA ARG A 136 -5.27 14.17 12.87
C ARG A 136 -4.98 12.70 13.17
N THR A 137 -5.43 11.75 12.34
CA THR A 137 -5.12 10.32 12.47
C THR A 137 -3.63 10.06 12.21
N PHE A 138 -2.97 10.92 11.44
CA PHE A 138 -1.54 10.86 11.17
C PHE A 138 -0.77 11.76 12.13
N ALA A 139 -0.38 11.22 13.27
CA ALA A 139 0.34 11.95 14.31
C ALA A 139 1.72 11.29 14.61
N PRO A 140 2.68 11.30 13.65
CA PRO A 140 3.98 10.67 13.86
C PRO A 140 4.78 11.41 14.93
N VAL A 141 5.30 10.67 15.91
CA VAL A 141 6.19 11.19 16.95
C VAL A 141 7.62 10.97 16.50
N LYS A 142 8.35 12.04 16.16
CA LYS A 142 9.77 12.02 15.75
C LYS A 142 10.70 12.56 16.83
N SER A 143 10.18 13.41 17.71
CA SER A 143 10.91 14.04 18.80
C SER A 143 10.04 14.11 20.06
N VAL A 144 10.68 14.30 21.23
CA VAL A 144 9.95 14.50 22.48
C VAL A 144 9.04 15.73 22.45
N LEU A 145 9.40 16.77 21.66
CA LEU A 145 8.61 17.98 21.52
C LEU A 145 7.26 17.73 20.82
N ASP A 146 7.19 16.71 19.95
CA ASP A 146 5.94 16.34 19.29
C ASP A 146 4.88 15.84 20.28
N LEU A 147 5.30 15.40 21.47
CA LEU A 147 4.39 14.99 22.55
C LEU A 147 3.72 16.18 23.26
N LEU A 148 4.24 17.38 23.05
CA LEU A 148 3.66 18.62 23.63
C LEU A 148 2.54 19.22 22.75
N ASP A 149 2.37 18.68 21.54
CA ASP A 149 1.32 19.10 20.62
C ASP A 149 -0.05 18.63 21.14
N THR A 150 -0.84 19.55 21.65
CA THR A 150 -2.15 19.26 22.27
C THR A 150 -3.19 18.76 21.28
N GLU A 151 -3.04 19.01 19.98
CA GLU A 151 -3.96 18.50 18.94
C GLU A 151 -3.90 16.97 18.81
N ARG A 152 -2.83 16.36 19.34
CA ARG A 152 -2.64 14.89 19.33
C ARG A 152 -3.40 14.18 20.45
N TRP A 153 -3.93 14.92 21.42
CA TRP A 153 -4.57 14.37 22.62
C TRP A 153 -6.11 14.47 22.61
N THR A 154 -6.65 15.08 21.58
CA THR A 154 -8.10 15.25 21.35
C THR A 154 -8.57 14.42 20.17
#